data_ad00ba8cecaeb93901e9e9d208fb5a01
#
_entry.id   ad00ba8cecaeb93901e9e9d208fb5a01
#
_cell.length_a   1.000
_cell.length_b   1.000
_cell.length_c   1.000
_cell.angle_alpha   90.00
_cell.angle_beta   90.00
_cell.angle_gamma   90.00
#
_symmetry.space_group_name_H-M   'P 1'
#
loop_
_entity.id
_entity.type
_entity.pdbx_description
1 polymer ?
#
loop_
_entity_poly.entity_id
_entity_poly.type
_entity_poly.pdbx_seq_one_letter_code
_entity_poly.pdbx_strand_id
1 'polypeptide(L)'
;MKKAIVFKNVSKNYKQLKAVDGISLTIEKGEFFGLLGPNGAGKSTLINMMAGLVKPSNGSIDVMGFNVNKEYQEARHSVGIVPQELVFDPFFNVREMLRFQAGYFGKDKSNDKWVDEVIERLDLTDKASTNMRKLSGGMKRRALIAQSLVHRPPVIVLDEPTAGVDVELRQKLWSFIKELNDEGHTIVLTTHYLEEAEALCNRVAMMKSGKIVALDSTKNLLKEFSLKNLKVRLQKNNIKKIMTLLKETPFDQEDDWCTFKLKKVSDASSIIEKLNSLKIQILDLKLIESDLENIFLKLTSKN
;
A
#
# COMPACT_ATOMS: atom_id res chain seq x y z
N MET A 1 23.58 -1.61 -2.69
CA MET A 1 22.54 -1.84 -1.67
C MET A 1 22.29 -3.34 -1.56
N LYS A 2 21.97 -3.86 -0.37
CA LYS A 2 21.69 -5.30 -0.19
C LYS A 2 20.23 -5.58 -0.53
N LYS A 3 19.95 -6.54 -1.42
CA LYS A 3 18.61 -6.89 -1.89
C LYS A 3 17.87 -7.72 -0.84
N ALA A 4 16.60 -7.39 -0.57
CA ALA A 4 15.71 -8.18 0.27
C ALA A 4 14.90 -9.16 -0.57
N ILE A 5 14.29 -8.69 -1.65
CA ILE A 5 13.46 -9.53 -2.53
C ILE A 5 13.86 -9.26 -3.98
N VAL A 6 13.99 -10.33 -4.77
CA VAL A 6 14.31 -10.23 -6.20
C VAL A 6 13.38 -11.11 -7.01
N PHE A 7 12.60 -10.51 -7.89
CA PHE A 7 11.81 -11.18 -8.90
C PHE A 7 12.57 -11.12 -10.24
N LYS A 8 12.80 -12.26 -10.88
CA LYS A 8 13.51 -12.36 -12.16
C LYS A 8 12.59 -12.95 -13.23
N ASN A 9 12.01 -12.10 -14.07
CA ASN A 9 11.12 -12.47 -15.18
C ASN A 9 10.00 -13.44 -14.77
N VAL A 10 9.33 -13.12 -13.67
CA VAL A 10 8.33 -13.98 -13.02
C VAL A 10 7.01 -13.92 -13.76
N SER A 11 6.47 -15.09 -14.10
CA SER A 11 5.15 -15.23 -14.70
C SER A 11 4.33 -16.31 -14.00
N LYS A 12 3.02 -16.14 -13.98
CA LYS A 12 2.08 -17.13 -13.47
C LYS A 12 0.85 -17.22 -14.37
N ASN A 13 0.60 -18.43 -14.89
CA ASN A 13 -0.57 -18.75 -15.67
C ASN A 13 -1.48 -19.69 -14.89
N TYR A 14 -2.78 -19.40 -14.87
CA TYR A 14 -3.85 -20.28 -14.40
C TYR A 14 -4.75 -20.60 -15.60
N LYS A 15 -4.60 -21.77 -16.18
CA LYS A 15 -5.28 -22.15 -17.44
C LYS A 15 -5.08 -21.07 -18.52
N GLN A 16 -6.13 -20.33 -18.87
CA GLN A 16 -6.09 -19.27 -19.88
C GLN A 16 -5.75 -17.89 -19.31
N LEU A 17 -5.78 -17.73 -17.96
CA LEU A 17 -5.52 -16.45 -17.30
C LEU A 17 -4.03 -16.30 -17.01
N LYS A 18 -3.39 -15.27 -17.55
CA LYS A 18 -2.04 -14.85 -17.22
C LYS A 18 -2.11 -13.86 -16.04
N ALA A 19 -2.07 -14.40 -14.83
CA ALA A 19 -2.24 -13.60 -13.60
C ALA A 19 -1.01 -12.73 -13.30
N VAL A 20 0.19 -13.16 -13.70
CA VAL A 20 1.44 -12.39 -13.62
C VAL A 20 2.22 -12.58 -14.90
N ASP A 21 2.73 -11.50 -15.49
CA ASP A 21 3.33 -11.49 -16.82
C ASP A 21 4.71 -10.83 -16.82
N GLY A 22 5.78 -11.65 -16.69
CA GLY A 22 7.17 -11.24 -16.90
C GLY A 22 7.68 -10.20 -15.91
N ILE A 23 7.25 -10.23 -14.64
CA ILE A 23 7.66 -9.24 -13.65
C ILE A 23 9.12 -9.42 -13.26
N SER A 24 9.89 -8.33 -13.41
CA SER A 24 11.24 -8.18 -12.87
C SER A 24 11.26 -6.98 -11.92
N LEU A 25 11.54 -7.23 -10.64
CA LEU A 25 11.48 -6.25 -9.57
C LEU A 25 12.51 -6.58 -8.50
N THR A 26 13.17 -5.57 -7.97
CA THR A 26 14.03 -5.72 -6.79
C THR A 26 13.53 -4.78 -5.69
N ILE A 27 13.44 -5.31 -4.47
CA ILE A 27 13.13 -4.55 -3.24
C ILE A 27 14.38 -4.60 -2.36
N GLU A 28 14.81 -3.44 -1.90
CA GLU A 28 16.04 -3.31 -1.11
C GLU A 28 15.78 -3.63 0.39
N LYS A 29 16.83 -3.98 1.14
CA LYS A 29 16.72 -4.19 2.59
C LYS A 29 16.36 -2.89 3.31
N GLY A 30 15.40 -2.95 4.24
CA GLY A 30 14.90 -1.79 4.98
C GLY A 30 14.00 -0.86 4.16
N GLU A 31 13.63 -1.25 2.94
CA GLU A 31 12.72 -0.48 2.12
C GLU A 31 11.26 -0.66 2.58
N PHE A 32 10.50 0.43 2.62
CA PHE A 32 9.03 0.37 2.72
C PHE A 32 8.46 0.46 1.30
N PHE A 33 8.06 -0.68 0.75
CA PHE A 33 7.66 -0.84 -0.64
C PHE A 33 6.15 -1.06 -0.78
N GLY A 34 5.50 -0.29 -1.66
CA GLY A 34 4.09 -0.42 -1.99
C GLY A 34 3.87 -1.22 -3.27
N LEU A 35 2.97 -2.20 -3.23
CA LEU A 35 2.50 -2.94 -4.40
C LEU A 35 1.02 -2.61 -4.63
N LEU A 36 0.75 -1.70 -5.57
CA LEU A 36 -0.55 -1.09 -5.78
C LEU A 36 -1.24 -1.64 -7.02
N GLY A 37 -2.55 -1.59 -7.05
CA GLY A 37 -3.31 -1.99 -8.23
C GLY A 37 -4.74 -2.42 -7.88
N PRO A 38 -5.65 -2.48 -8.86
CA PRO A 38 -7.03 -2.91 -8.64
C PRO A 38 -7.10 -4.39 -8.27
N ASN A 39 -8.28 -4.82 -7.86
CA ASN A 39 -8.57 -6.23 -7.67
C ASN A 39 -8.35 -6.98 -8.99
N GLY A 40 -7.72 -8.15 -8.93
CA GLY A 40 -7.35 -8.92 -10.11
C GLY A 40 -6.07 -8.45 -10.84
N ALA A 41 -5.37 -7.41 -10.37
CA ALA A 41 -4.11 -6.97 -10.98
C ALA A 41 -2.95 -7.98 -10.86
N GLY A 42 -3.06 -9.00 -9.99
CA GLY A 42 -2.04 -10.02 -9.78
C GLY A 42 -1.24 -9.87 -8.48
N LYS A 43 -1.57 -8.88 -7.62
CA LYS A 43 -0.85 -8.59 -6.36
C LYS A 43 -0.77 -9.81 -5.44
N SER A 44 -1.90 -10.38 -5.04
CA SER A 44 -1.95 -11.55 -4.14
C SER A 44 -1.31 -12.80 -4.78
N THR A 45 -1.36 -12.94 -6.13
CA THR A 45 -0.62 -14.00 -6.82
C THR A 45 0.89 -13.82 -6.66
N LEU A 46 1.39 -12.59 -6.80
CA LEU A 46 2.81 -12.27 -6.63
C LEU A 46 3.27 -12.53 -5.20
N ILE A 47 2.47 -12.11 -4.20
CA ILE A 47 2.71 -12.39 -2.77
C ILE A 47 2.73 -13.91 -2.51
N ASN A 48 1.73 -14.64 -2.98
CA ASN A 48 1.65 -16.09 -2.77
C ASN A 48 2.84 -16.83 -3.41
N MET A 49 3.36 -16.35 -4.54
CA MET A 49 4.58 -16.90 -5.14
C MET A 49 5.81 -16.58 -4.30
N MET A 50 5.91 -15.37 -3.75
CA MET A 50 7.01 -14.97 -2.85
C MET A 50 6.96 -15.75 -1.54
N ALA A 51 5.76 -16.04 -1.01
CA ALA A 51 5.53 -16.89 0.16
C ALA A 51 5.87 -18.38 -0.08
N GLY A 52 6.12 -18.77 -1.33
CA GLY A 52 6.31 -20.18 -1.71
C GLY A 52 5.02 -21.01 -1.62
N LEU A 53 3.83 -20.37 -1.58
CA LEU A 53 2.52 -21.02 -1.60
C LEU A 53 2.08 -21.38 -3.02
N VAL A 54 2.54 -20.60 -4.00
CA VAL A 54 2.26 -20.80 -5.43
C VAL A 54 3.56 -20.81 -6.20
N LYS A 55 3.80 -21.87 -6.97
CA LYS A 55 4.99 -21.95 -7.81
C LYS A 55 4.85 -21.08 -9.05
N PRO A 56 5.86 -20.24 -9.40
CA PRO A 56 5.87 -19.53 -10.67
C PRO A 56 5.78 -20.47 -11.87
N SER A 57 5.12 -20.03 -12.95
CA SER A 57 5.15 -20.75 -14.23
C SER A 57 6.49 -20.55 -14.95
N ASN A 58 7.07 -19.34 -14.83
CA ASN A 58 8.40 -19.00 -15.34
C ASN A 58 9.08 -18.01 -14.38
N GLY A 59 10.41 -17.93 -14.48
CA GLY A 59 11.24 -17.03 -13.69
C GLY A 59 11.59 -17.58 -12.31
N SER A 60 12.18 -16.74 -11.47
CA SER A 60 12.56 -17.10 -10.11
C SER A 60 12.32 -15.94 -9.16
N ILE A 61 12.14 -16.29 -7.87
CA ILE A 61 11.99 -15.33 -6.78
C ILE A 61 12.98 -15.71 -5.69
N ASP A 62 13.75 -14.75 -5.24
CA ASP A 62 14.68 -14.90 -4.14
C ASP A 62 14.29 -13.94 -3.00
N VAL A 63 14.22 -14.44 -1.76
CA VAL A 63 13.96 -13.66 -0.53
C VAL A 63 15.20 -13.76 0.35
N MET A 64 15.79 -12.62 0.72
CA MET A 64 17.04 -12.53 1.48
C MET A 64 18.21 -13.32 0.89
N GLY A 65 18.15 -13.59 -0.41
CA GLY A 65 19.13 -14.39 -1.15
C GLY A 65 18.75 -15.86 -1.33
N PHE A 66 17.72 -16.34 -0.65
CA PHE A 66 17.24 -17.72 -0.72
C PHE A 66 16.14 -17.86 -1.77
N ASN A 67 16.28 -18.86 -2.64
CA ASN A 67 15.27 -19.12 -3.67
C ASN A 67 14.01 -19.76 -3.07
N VAL A 68 12.84 -19.16 -3.27
CA VAL A 68 11.57 -19.56 -2.62
C VAL A 68 11.11 -20.98 -2.98
N ASN A 69 11.63 -21.60 -4.05
CA ASN A 69 11.26 -22.95 -4.44
C ASN A 69 12.34 -24.00 -4.09
N LYS A 70 13.63 -23.62 -4.11
CA LYS A 70 14.75 -24.53 -3.89
C LYS A 70 15.20 -24.52 -2.43
N GLU A 71 15.23 -23.34 -1.82
CA GLU A 71 15.66 -23.05 -0.45
C GLU A 71 14.46 -22.53 0.34
N TYR A 72 13.34 -23.30 0.27
CA TYR A 72 12.03 -22.82 0.75
C TYR A 72 11.99 -22.64 2.27
N GLN A 73 12.77 -23.38 3.04
CA GLN A 73 12.82 -23.26 4.50
C GLN A 73 13.43 -21.92 4.90
N GLU A 74 14.60 -21.59 4.39
CA GLU A 74 15.34 -20.36 4.65
C GLU A 74 14.55 -19.15 4.15
N ALA A 75 13.96 -19.26 2.95
CA ALA A 75 13.10 -18.21 2.39
C ALA A 75 11.89 -17.94 3.30
N ARG A 76 11.21 -19.00 3.81
CA ARG A 76 10.07 -18.85 4.73
C ARG A 76 10.46 -18.31 6.10
N HIS A 77 11.62 -18.68 6.61
CA HIS A 77 12.16 -18.10 7.85
C HIS A 77 12.47 -16.60 7.71
N SER A 78 12.69 -16.15 6.48
CA SER A 78 13.03 -14.76 6.19
C SER A 78 11.81 -13.86 5.96
N VAL A 79 10.57 -14.41 5.96
CA VAL A 79 9.36 -13.63 5.66
C VAL A 79 8.23 -13.89 6.64
N GLY A 80 7.62 -12.82 7.14
CA GLY A 80 6.35 -12.83 7.84
C GLY A 80 5.24 -12.31 6.93
N ILE A 81 4.13 -13.01 6.83
CA ILE A 81 3.02 -12.64 5.94
C ILE A 81 1.74 -12.48 6.75
N VAL A 82 1.11 -11.32 6.58
CA VAL A 82 -0.23 -11.03 7.08
C VAL A 82 -1.19 -11.11 5.91
N PRO A 83 -2.04 -12.13 5.85
CA PRO A 83 -3.00 -12.29 4.75
C PRO A 83 -4.14 -11.28 4.83
N GLN A 84 -4.80 -11.03 3.70
CA GLN A 84 -5.99 -10.18 3.63
C GLN A 84 -7.14 -10.76 4.47
N GLU A 85 -7.37 -12.08 4.38
CA GLU A 85 -8.43 -12.75 5.12
C GLU A 85 -8.03 -13.02 6.58
N LEU A 86 -9.00 -12.91 7.50
CA LEU A 86 -8.80 -13.21 8.93
C LEU A 86 -8.89 -14.72 9.19
N VAL A 87 -7.90 -15.46 8.70
CA VAL A 87 -7.79 -16.91 8.92
C VAL A 87 -7.05 -17.18 10.22
N PHE A 88 -7.68 -17.85 11.17
CA PHE A 88 -7.08 -18.19 12.47
C PHE A 88 -7.63 -19.52 12.96
N ASP A 89 -6.85 -20.21 13.80
CA ASP A 89 -7.32 -21.43 14.49
C ASP A 89 -8.25 -21.01 15.64
N PRO A 90 -9.50 -21.49 15.63
CA PRO A 90 -10.52 -21.11 16.61
C PRO A 90 -10.35 -21.73 17.99
N PHE A 91 -9.45 -22.67 18.17
CA PHE A 91 -9.28 -23.42 19.44
C PHE A 91 -8.33 -22.74 20.40
N PHE A 92 -7.43 -21.86 19.91
CA PHE A 92 -6.40 -21.24 20.70
C PHE A 92 -6.77 -19.82 21.16
N ASN A 93 -6.17 -19.40 22.28
CA ASN A 93 -6.10 -18.00 22.67
C ASN A 93 -4.93 -17.31 21.92
N VAL A 94 -4.84 -15.98 22.03
CA VAL A 94 -3.82 -15.20 21.34
C VAL A 94 -2.42 -15.70 21.65
N ARG A 95 -2.05 -15.84 22.91
CA ARG A 95 -0.71 -16.26 23.34
C ARG A 95 -0.36 -17.67 22.88
N GLU A 96 -1.29 -18.60 22.99
CA GLU A 96 -1.11 -19.96 22.50
C GLU A 96 -0.86 -19.99 21.00
N MET A 97 -1.68 -19.28 20.22
CA MET A 97 -1.51 -19.18 18.75
C MET A 97 -0.11 -18.66 18.39
N LEU A 98 0.36 -17.59 19.07
CA LEU A 98 1.68 -17.03 18.83
C LEU A 98 2.82 -17.98 19.18
N ARG A 99 2.71 -18.71 20.29
CA ARG A 99 3.69 -19.73 20.70
C ARG A 99 3.74 -20.91 19.73
N PHE A 100 2.58 -21.39 19.29
CA PHE A 100 2.52 -22.43 18.26
C PHE A 100 3.21 -21.98 16.98
N GLN A 101 2.89 -20.76 16.52
CA GLN A 101 3.52 -20.20 15.34
C GLN A 101 5.05 -20.08 15.50
N ALA A 102 5.52 -19.60 16.66
CA ALA A 102 6.94 -19.52 16.97
C ALA A 102 7.60 -20.93 16.91
N GLY A 103 6.91 -21.95 17.45
CA GLY A 103 7.37 -23.35 17.40
C GLY A 103 7.54 -23.87 15.97
N TYR A 104 6.67 -23.52 15.02
CA TYR A 104 6.85 -23.88 13.60
C TYR A 104 8.14 -23.32 13.00
N PHE A 105 8.65 -22.22 13.54
CA PHE A 105 9.93 -21.62 13.15
C PHE A 105 11.09 -22.06 14.06
N GLY A 106 10.93 -23.15 14.82
CA GLY A 106 11.97 -23.70 15.69
C GLY A 106 12.31 -22.81 16.89
N LYS A 107 11.43 -21.89 17.28
CA LYS A 107 11.62 -21.05 18.47
C LYS A 107 11.07 -21.80 19.70
N ASP A 108 11.87 -21.82 20.74
CA ASP A 108 11.51 -22.42 22.02
C ASP A 108 11.00 -21.38 23.04
N LYS A 109 10.90 -21.77 24.30
CA LYS A 109 10.45 -20.89 25.40
C LYS A 109 11.30 -19.64 25.59
N SER A 110 12.53 -19.60 25.12
CA SER A 110 13.37 -18.39 25.19
C SER A 110 12.78 -17.23 24.40
N ASN A 111 11.93 -17.54 23.41
CA ASN A 111 11.22 -16.57 22.60
C ASN A 111 9.96 -15.97 23.28
N ASP A 112 9.56 -16.48 24.45
CA ASP A 112 8.34 -16.01 25.13
C ASP A 112 8.39 -14.50 25.45
N LYS A 113 9.55 -13.98 25.80
CA LYS A 113 9.74 -12.53 26.04
C LYS A 113 9.39 -11.72 24.79
N TRP A 114 9.78 -12.19 23.61
CA TRP A 114 9.45 -11.53 22.36
C TRP A 114 7.96 -11.65 22.02
N VAL A 115 7.36 -12.80 22.27
CA VAL A 115 5.91 -12.99 22.11
C VAL A 115 5.15 -12.00 23.00
N ASP A 116 5.56 -11.82 24.26
CA ASP A 116 4.92 -10.89 25.19
C ASP A 116 5.11 -9.43 24.74
N GLU A 117 6.31 -9.06 24.27
CA GLU A 117 6.60 -7.73 23.71
C GLU A 117 5.71 -7.43 22.49
N VAL A 118 5.55 -8.36 21.56
CA VAL A 118 4.69 -8.19 20.38
C VAL A 118 3.21 -8.06 20.78
N ILE A 119 2.76 -8.83 21.78
CA ILE A 119 1.40 -8.71 22.35
C ILE A 119 1.18 -7.31 22.91
N GLU A 120 2.14 -6.77 23.66
CA GLU A 120 2.07 -5.45 24.27
C GLU A 120 2.07 -4.34 23.20
N ARG A 121 3.01 -4.37 22.28
CA ARG A 121 3.13 -3.39 21.18
C ARG A 121 1.87 -3.33 20.31
N LEU A 122 1.11 -4.41 20.21
CA LEU A 122 -0.14 -4.48 19.46
C LEU A 122 -1.39 -4.28 20.32
N ASP A 123 -1.22 -3.82 21.58
CA ASP A 123 -2.33 -3.53 22.51
C ASP A 123 -3.28 -4.74 22.66
N LEU A 124 -2.70 -5.94 22.91
CA LEU A 124 -3.39 -7.20 23.09
C LEU A 124 -3.15 -7.83 24.46
N THR A 125 -2.48 -7.12 25.39
CA THR A 125 -2.08 -7.64 26.71
C THR A 125 -3.28 -8.18 27.49
N ASP A 126 -4.37 -7.39 27.60
CA ASP A 126 -5.59 -7.78 28.31
C ASP A 126 -6.38 -8.90 27.61
N LYS A 127 -6.02 -9.21 26.37
CA LYS A 127 -6.65 -10.22 25.52
C LYS A 127 -5.74 -11.41 25.24
N ALA A 128 -4.53 -11.44 25.79
CA ALA A 128 -3.55 -12.50 25.55
C ALA A 128 -4.09 -13.92 25.82
N SER A 129 -4.91 -14.07 26.86
CA SER A 129 -5.58 -15.33 27.23
C SER A 129 -7.00 -15.46 26.66
N THR A 130 -7.44 -14.52 25.82
CA THR A 130 -8.77 -14.57 25.21
C THR A 130 -8.73 -15.42 23.94
N ASN A 131 -9.71 -16.33 23.80
CA ASN A 131 -9.83 -17.16 22.59
C ASN A 131 -10.04 -16.29 21.35
N MET A 132 -9.36 -16.64 20.24
CA MET A 132 -9.39 -15.90 18.98
C MET A 132 -10.80 -15.63 18.43
N ARG A 133 -11.76 -16.54 18.66
CA ARG A 133 -13.17 -16.36 18.23
C ARG A 133 -13.83 -15.15 18.88
N LYS A 134 -13.49 -14.87 20.15
CA LYS A 134 -14.11 -13.82 20.97
C LYS A 134 -13.55 -12.42 20.70
N LEU A 135 -12.52 -12.30 19.88
CA LEU A 135 -11.89 -11.03 19.51
C LEU A 135 -12.74 -10.27 18.47
N SER A 136 -12.72 -8.94 18.53
CA SER A 136 -13.22 -8.09 17.46
C SER A 136 -12.39 -8.26 16.17
N GLY A 137 -12.90 -7.80 15.03
CA GLY A 137 -12.18 -7.86 13.74
C GLY A 137 -10.82 -7.17 13.80
N GLY A 138 -10.76 -5.98 14.40
CA GLY A 138 -9.51 -5.24 14.59
C GLY A 138 -8.52 -5.95 15.52
N MET A 139 -8.99 -6.56 16.62
CA MET A 139 -8.14 -7.37 17.50
C MET A 139 -7.60 -8.63 16.79
N LYS A 140 -8.44 -9.31 15.99
CA LYS A 140 -8.00 -10.43 15.15
C LYS A 140 -6.91 -10.00 14.17
N ARG A 141 -7.08 -8.85 13.52
CA ARG A 141 -6.09 -8.31 12.59
C ARG A 141 -4.75 -8.07 13.30
N ARG A 142 -4.77 -7.43 14.48
CA ARG A 142 -3.58 -7.22 15.30
C ARG A 142 -2.92 -8.54 15.72
N ALA A 143 -3.71 -9.54 16.11
CA ALA A 143 -3.19 -10.87 16.46
C ALA A 143 -2.54 -11.60 15.27
N LEU A 144 -3.06 -11.46 14.04
CA LEU A 144 -2.43 -12.00 12.82
C LEU A 144 -1.13 -11.26 12.45
N ILE A 145 -1.08 -9.94 12.69
CA ILE A 145 0.18 -9.19 12.56
C ILE A 145 1.19 -9.70 13.58
N ALA A 146 0.79 -9.87 14.86
CA ALA A 146 1.63 -10.48 15.89
C ALA A 146 2.18 -11.85 15.47
N GLN A 147 1.30 -12.70 14.91
CA GLN A 147 1.65 -14.03 14.44
C GLN A 147 2.74 -14.00 13.34
N SER A 148 2.70 -13.02 12.45
CA SER A 148 3.70 -12.88 11.40
C SER A 148 5.09 -12.44 11.91
N LEU A 149 5.16 -11.90 13.12
CA LEU A 149 6.37 -11.32 13.72
C LEU A 149 7.09 -12.24 14.73
N VAL A 150 6.44 -13.33 15.17
CA VAL A 150 6.97 -14.17 16.29
C VAL A 150 8.35 -14.77 16.02
N HIS A 151 8.74 -14.96 14.78
CA HIS A 151 10.04 -15.49 14.38
C HIS A 151 11.06 -14.42 13.99
N ARG A 152 10.71 -13.12 14.14
CA ARG A 152 11.53 -11.95 13.80
C ARG A 152 12.01 -11.94 12.34
N PRO A 153 11.09 -12.00 11.37
CA PRO A 153 11.47 -12.04 9.97
C PRO A 153 12.07 -10.71 9.50
N PRO A 154 13.15 -10.70 8.71
CA PRO A 154 13.70 -9.46 8.13
C PRO A 154 12.79 -8.83 7.06
N VAL A 155 11.83 -9.57 6.51
CA VAL A 155 10.84 -9.11 5.52
C VAL A 155 9.44 -9.33 6.07
N ILE A 156 8.60 -8.31 6.03
CA ILE A 156 7.20 -8.37 6.45
C ILE A 156 6.32 -7.98 5.26
N VAL A 157 5.34 -8.82 4.96
CA VAL A 157 4.39 -8.62 3.87
C VAL A 157 3.00 -8.45 4.45
N LEU A 158 2.37 -7.35 4.13
CA LEU A 158 1.06 -6.97 4.62
C LEU A 158 0.10 -6.89 3.44
N ASP A 159 -0.80 -7.88 3.32
CA ASP A 159 -1.79 -7.89 2.25
C ASP A 159 -3.07 -7.21 2.75
N GLU A 160 -3.29 -5.96 2.33
CA GLU A 160 -4.41 -5.09 2.70
C GLU A 160 -4.65 -5.02 4.24
N PRO A 161 -3.63 -4.63 5.05
CA PRO A 161 -3.68 -4.78 6.50
C PRO A 161 -4.77 -3.95 7.19
N THR A 162 -5.28 -2.92 6.55
CA THR A 162 -6.26 -1.97 7.12
C THR A 162 -7.64 -2.07 6.48
N ALA A 163 -7.87 -3.08 5.62
CA ALA A 163 -9.18 -3.29 5.02
C ALA A 163 -10.25 -3.56 6.10
N GLY A 164 -11.32 -2.74 6.09
CA GLY A 164 -12.41 -2.86 7.07
C GLY A 164 -12.07 -2.42 8.49
N VAL A 165 -10.99 -1.67 8.68
CA VAL A 165 -10.54 -1.12 9.97
C VAL A 165 -10.96 0.35 10.06
N ASP A 166 -11.39 0.80 11.24
CA ASP A 166 -11.71 2.20 11.50
C ASP A 166 -10.46 3.10 11.44
N VAL A 167 -10.69 4.43 11.38
CA VAL A 167 -9.62 5.42 11.16
C VAL A 167 -8.60 5.42 12.29
N GLU A 168 -9.04 5.32 13.55
CA GLU A 168 -8.14 5.37 14.72
C GLU A 168 -7.22 4.15 14.75
N LEU A 169 -7.79 2.95 14.58
CA LEU A 169 -7.02 1.71 14.54
C LEU A 169 -6.08 1.67 13.33
N ARG A 170 -6.48 2.21 12.18
CA ARG A 170 -5.64 2.34 10.99
C ARG A 170 -4.38 3.16 11.30
N GLN A 171 -4.52 4.31 11.94
CA GLN A 171 -3.39 5.16 12.31
C GLN A 171 -2.43 4.47 13.27
N LYS A 172 -2.96 3.76 14.27
CA LYS A 172 -2.15 2.96 15.21
C LYS A 172 -1.35 1.87 14.50
N LEU A 173 -1.99 1.16 13.56
CA LEU A 173 -1.31 0.14 12.74
C LEU A 173 -0.23 0.76 11.84
N TRP A 174 -0.48 1.92 11.24
CA TRP A 174 0.51 2.63 10.43
C TRP A 174 1.74 3.02 11.25
N SER A 175 1.54 3.58 12.45
CA SER A 175 2.64 3.92 13.36
C SER A 175 3.46 2.69 13.72
N PHE A 176 2.81 1.60 14.09
CA PHE A 176 3.48 0.34 14.43
C PHE A 176 4.28 -0.25 13.25
N ILE A 177 3.71 -0.28 12.04
CA ILE A 177 4.39 -0.79 10.85
C ILE A 177 5.59 0.10 10.49
N LYS A 178 5.46 1.42 10.67
CA LYS A 178 6.55 2.35 10.47
C LYS A 178 7.69 2.14 11.46
N GLU A 179 7.38 1.92 12.75
CA GLU A 179 8.38 1.56 13.76
C GLU A 179 9.17 0.30 13.36
N LEU A 180 8.48 -0.75 12.89
CA LEU A 180 9.15 -1.95 12.39
C LEU A 180 10.09 -1.67 11.21
N ASN A 181 9.70 -0.76 10.31
CA ASN A 181 10.57 -0.36 9.20
C ASN A 181 11.78 0.44 9.71
N ASP A 182 11.59 1.35 10.66
CA ASP A 182 12.66 2.14 11.30
C ASP A 182 13.63 1.23 12.09
N GLU A 183 13.17 0.10 12.62
CA GLU A 183 13.98 -0.98 13.23
C GLU A 183 14.76 -1.80 12.18
N GLY A 184 14.57 -1.55 10.88
CA GLY A 184 15.32 -2.17 9.79
C GLY A 184 14.59 -3.31 9.06
N HIS A 185 13.35 -3.61 9.40
CA HIS A 185 12.55 -4.56 8.64
C HIS A 185 12.23 -4.02 7.25
N THR A 186 12.27 -4.88 6.25
CA THR A 186 11.78 -4.58 4.90
C THR A 186 10.27 -4.81 4.89
N ILE A 187 9.50 -3.80 4.50
CA ILE A 187 8.03 -3.88 4.47
C ILE A 187 7.55 -3.93 3.02
N VAL A 188 6.67 -4.88 2.71
CA VAL A 188 5.92 -4.92 1.45
C VAL A 188 4.45 -4.77 1.79
N LEU A 189 3.87 -3.66 1.39
CA LEU A 189 2.47 -3.32 1.61
C LEU A 189 1.69 -3.48 0.32
N THR A 190 0.62 -4.27 0.32
CA THR A 190 -0.40 -4.15 -0.71
C THR A 190 -1.57 -3.37 -0.16
N THR A 191 -2.09 -2.48 -0.95
CA THR A 191 -3.28 -1.73 -0.61
C THR A 191 -3.99 -1.26 -1.88
N HIS A 192 -5.29 -1.03 -1.78
CA HIS A 192 -6.05 -0.26 -2.75
C HIS A 192 -6.31 1.16 -2.23
N TYR A 193 -5.97 1.46 -0.98
CA TYR A 193 -5.99 2.81 -0.40
C TYR A 193 -4.67 3.51 -0.71
N LEU A 194 -4.68 4.36 -1.73
CA LEU A 194 -3.46 5.01 -2.23
C LEU A 194 -2.87 6.00 -1.23
N GLU A 195 -3.69 6.56 -0.34
CA GLU A 195 -3.25 7.38 0.80
C GLU A 195 -2.27 6.63 1.73
N GLU A 196 -2.48 5.31 1.95
CA GLU A 196 -1.55 4.50 2.74
C GLU A 196 -0.17 4.42 2.08
N ALA A 197 -0.16 4.20 0.77
CA ALA A 197 1.07 4.13 0.02
C ALA A 197 1.81 5.47 -0.01
N GLU A 198 1.07 6.58 -0.10
CA GLU A 198 1.66 7.93 -0.01
C GLU A 198 2.29 8.20 1.35
N ALA A 199 1.58 7.82 2.42
CA ALA A 199 2.01 8.09 3.79
C ALA A 199 3.20 7.22 4.23
N LEU A 200 3.29 5.97 3.74
CA LEU A 200 4.19 4.96 4.28
C LEU A 200 5.30 4.54 3.32
N CYS A 201 5.02 4.46 2.01
CA CYS A 201 5.94 3.82 1.07
C CYS A 201 6.98 4.78 0.50
N ASN A 202 8.24 4.35 0.53
CA ASN A 202 9.33 5.08 -0.13
C ASN A 202 9.24 4.98 -1.64
N ARG A 203 8.88 3.80 -2.15
CA ARG A 203 8.76 3.46 -3.56
C ARG A 203 7.55 2.54 -3.77
N VAL A 204 6.90 2.69 -4.92
CA VAL A 204 5.72 1.92 -5.26
C VAL A 204 5.82 1.30 -6.65
N ALA A 205 5.26 0.11 -6.80
CA ALA A 205 4.96 -0.50 -8.09
C ALA A 205 3.45 -0.51 -8.30
N MET A 206 3.01 0.06 -9.41
CA MET A 206 1.60 0.01 -9.82
C MET A 206 1.41 -1.14 -10.80
N MET A 207 0.45 -2.04 -10.49
CA MET A 207 0.14 -3.21 -11.29
C MET A 207 -1.21 -3.07 -12.00
N LYS A 208 -1.25 -3.52 -13.26
CA LYS A 208 -2.48 -3.71 -14.04
C LYS A 208 -2.35 -4.98 -14.89
N SER A 209 -3.36 -5.84 -14.88
CA SER A 209 -3.43 -7.05 -15.72
C SER A 209 -2.15 -7.90 -15.69
N GLY A 210 -1.60 -8.14 -14.50
CA GLY A 210 -0.40 -8.96 -14.28
C GLY A 210 0.93 -8.29 -14.58
N LYS A 211 0.96 -7.02 -14.99
CA LYS A 211 2.18 -6.26 -15.33
C LYS A 211 2.40 -5.09 -14.39
N ILE A 212 3.67 -4.69 -14.23
CA ILE A 212 4.01 -3.41 -13.61
C ILE A 212 3.88 -2.32 -14.68
N VAL A 213 3.02 -1.33 -14.44
CA VAL A 213 2.78 -0.19 -15.33
C VAL A 213 3.51 1.07 -14.90
N ALA A 214 3.90 1.17 -13.62
CA ALA A 214 4.78 2.20 -13.10
C ALA A 214 5.58 1.65 -11.92
N LEU A 215 6.83 2.11 -11.79
CA LEU A 215 7.74 1.75 -10.68
C LEU A 215 8.67 2.92 -10.43
N ASP A 216 8.45 3.66 -9.35
CA ASP A 216 9.34 4.76 -8.95
C ASP A 216 9.14 5.08 -7.45
N SER A 217 9.94 6.00 -6.93
CA SER A 217 9.70 6.56 -5.60
C SER A 217 8.35 7.29 -5.57
N THR A 218 7.65 7.16 -4.44
CA THR A 218 6.37 7.86 -4.22
C THR A 218 6.50 9.34 -4.51
N LYS A 219 7.61 9.95 -4.06
CA LYS A 219 7.92 11.37 -4.29
C LYS A 219 8.08 11.72 -5.77
N ASN A 220 8.74 10.88 -6.57
CA ASN A 220 8.93 11.12 -8.00
C ASN A 220 7.61 11.00 -8.76
N LEU A 221 6.81 9.97 -8.46
CA LEU A 221 5.49 9.79 -9.08
C LEU A 221 4.59 11.01 -8.80
N LEU A 222 4.51 11.43 -7.54
CA LEU A 222 3.75 12.62 -7.19
C LEU A 222 4.25 13.88 -7.91
N LYS A 223 5.58 14.03 -8.07
CA LYS A 223 6.17 15.16 -8.77
C LYS A 223 5.95 15.12 -10.28
N GLU A 224 6.15 13.98 -10.92
CA GLU A 224 6.04 13.80 -12.37
C GLU A 224 4.61 13.98 -12.87
N PHE A 225 3.65 13.45 -12.11
CA PHE A 225 2.23 13.54 -12.43
C PHE A 225 1.51 14.67 -11.71
N SER A 226 2.23 15.56 -11.01
CA SER A 226 1.70 16.69 -10.26
C SER A 226 0.94 17.64 -11.17
N LEU A 227 -0.30 17.32 -11.48
CA LEU A 227 -1.26 18.31 -11.95
C LEU A 227 -1.71 19.10 -10.74
N LYS A 228 -1.24 20.34 -10.66
CA LYS A 228 -1.79 21.28 -9.70
C LYS A 228 -3.07 21.85 -10.31
N ASN A 229 -4.18 21.61 -9.67
CA ASN A 229 -5.46 22.10 -10.11
C ASN A 229 -5.95 23.15 -9.11
N LEU A 230 -6.35 24.30 -9.64
CA LEU A 230 -7.08 25.30 -8.88
C LEU A 230 -8.57 25.06 -9.10
N LYS A 231 -9.29 24.57 -8.08
CA LYS A 231 -10.76 24.50 -8.08
C LYS A 231 -11.30 25.80 -7.47
N VAL A 232 -12.14 26.48 -8.22
CA VAL A 232 -12.76 27.74 -7.79
C VAL A 232 -14.27 27.58 -7.89
N ARG A 233 -14.97 27.86 -6.79
CA ARG A 233 -16.43 27.87 -6.74
C ARG A 233 -16.94 29.24 -7.06
N LEU A 234 -17.89 29.34 -8.00
CA LEU A 234 -18.37 30.60 -8.54
C LEU A 234 -19.90 30.61 -8.60
N GLN A 235 -20.49 31.81 -8.62
CA GLN A 235 -21.92 31.91 -8.88
C GLN A 235 -22.24 31.45 -10.31
N LYS A 236 -23.31 30.67 -10.49
CA LYS A 236 -23.71 30.08 -11.79
C LYS A 236 -23.77 31.10 -12.93
N ASN A 237 -24.24 32.34 -12.67
CA ASN A 237 -24.33 33.41 -13.68
C ASN A 237 -22.95 33.87 -14.19
N ASN A 238 -21.88 33.66 -13.44
CA ASN A 238 -20.54 34.11 -13.80
C ASN A 238 -19.78 33.06 -14.64
N ILE A 239 -20.19 31.78 -14.63
CA ILE A 239 -19.52 30.73 -15.38
C ILE A 239 -19.56 30.97 -16.88
N LYS A 240 -20.71 31.41 -17.42
CA LYS A 240 -20.83 31.79 -18.85
C LYS A 240 -19.91 32.92 -19.26
N LYS A 241 -19.68 33.91 -18.37
CA LYS A 241 -18.74 35.01 -18.60
C LYS A 241 -17.31 34.51 -18.68
N ILE A 242 -16.93 33.57 -17.84
CA ILE A 242 -15.57 33.00 -17.81
C ILE A 242 -15.29 32.23 -19.08
N MET A 243 -16.22 31.40 -19.56
CA MET A 243 -16.06 30.69 -20.83
C MET A 243 -15.73 31.57 -22.00
N THR A 244 -16.29 32.79 -22.00
CA THR A 244 -16.07 33.77 -23.10
C THR A 244 -14.74 34.54 -22.94
N LEU A 245 -14.34 34.80 -21.69
CA LEU A 245 -13.22 35.72 -21.39
C LEU A 245 -11.89 35.01 -21.12
N LEU A 246 -11.92 33.75 -20.70
CA LEU A 246 -10.73 32.94 -20.42
C LEU A 246 -10.48 31.86 -21.49
N LYS A 247 -10.71 32.20 -22.77
CA LYS A 247 -10.49 31.30 -23.92
C LYS A 247 -9.09 30.67 -23.96
N GLU A 248 -8.08 31.37 -23.45
CA GLU A 248 -6.69 30.91 -23.42
C GLU A 248 -6.34 30.04 -22.17
N THR A 249 -7.22 29.93 -21.18
CA THR A 249 -6.99 29.17 -19.96
C THR A 249 -8.06 28.08 -19.85
N PRO A 250 -7.82 26.91 -20.42
CA PRO A 250 -8.78 25.81 -20.40
C PRO A 250 -9.10 25.39 -18.97
N PHE A 251 -10.37 25.19 -18.67
CA PHE A 251 -10.85 24.67 -17.41
C PHE A 251 -11.95 23.64 -17.62
N ASP A 252 -12.05 22.70 -16.67
CA ASP A 252 -13.15 21.75 -16.60
C ASP A 252 -14.23 22.31 -15.67
N GLN A 253 -15.51 22.18 -16.02
CA GLN A 253 -16.64 22.66 -15.23
C GLN A 253 -17.46 21.49 -14.70
N GLU A 254 -17.76 21.55 -13.40
CA GLU A 254 -18.65 20.62 -12.72
C GLU A 254 -19.55 21.42 -11.76
N ASP A 255 -20.85 21.54 -12.08
CA ASP A 255 -21.82 22.40 -11.40
C ASP A 255 -21.37 23.87 -11.29
N ASP A 256 -21.13 24.37 -10.07
CA ASP A 256 -20.64 25.71 -9.74
C ASP A 256 -19.11 25.78 -9.52
N TRP A 257 -18.42 24.68 -9.76
CA TRP A 257 -16.97 24.58 -9.68
C TRP A 257 -16.30 24.65 -11.06
N CYS A 258 -15.25 25.47 -11.13
CA CYS A 258 -14.35 25.57 -12.29
C CYS A 258 -12.97 25.06 -11.88
N THR A 259 -12.44 24.06 -12.61
CA THR A 259 -11.12 23.46 -12.33
C THR A 259 -10.11 23.91 -13.38
N PHE A 260 -9.14 24.69 -12.97
CA PHE A 260 -8.05 25.18 -13.81
C PHE A 260 -6.80 24.31 -13.63
N LYS A 261 -6.23 23.82 -14.73
CA LYS A 261 -4.97 23.07 -14.73
C LYS A 261 -3.80 24.05 -14.66
N LEU A 262 -3.00 23.96 -13.60
CA LEU A 262 -1.85 24.83 -13.39
C LEU A 262 -0.55 24.16 -13.84
N LYS A 263 0.35 24.89 -14.47
CA LYS A 263 1.74 24.44 -14.71
C LYS A 263 2.60 24.63 -13.45
N LYS A 264 2.36 25.71 -12.71
CA LYS A 264 3.03 26.03 -11.44
C LYS A 264 2.00 26.57 -10.45
N VAL A 265 2.28 26.43 -9.14
CA VAL A 265 1.39 27.01 -8.08
C VAL A 265 1.23 28.52 -8.25
N SER A 266 2.28 29.21 -8.68
CA SER A 266 2.23 30.66 -8.96
C SER A 266 1.18 31.05 -10.00
N ASP A 267 0.79 30.12 -10.89
CA ASP A 267 -0.22 30.39 -11.91
C ASP A 267 -1.62 30.61 -11.29
N ALA A 268 -1.84 30.07 -10.06
CA ALA A 268 -3.07 30.27 -9.32
C ALA A 268 -3.32 31.76 -9.02
N SER A 269 -2.28 32.51 -8.63
CA SER A 269 -2.37 33.96 -8.39
C SER A 269 -2.86 34.69 -9.62
N SER A 270 -2.29 34.38 -10.78
CA SER A 270 -2.68 35.01 -12.05
C SER A 270 -4.15 34.72 -12.43
N ILE A 271 -4.64 33.50 -12.12
CA ILE A 271 -6.04 33.17 -12.38
C ILE A 271 -6.95 33.92 -11.40
N ILE A 272 -6.59 33.98 -10.12
CA ILE A 272 -7.36 34.73 -9.11
C ILE A 272 -7.40 36.22 -9.44
N GLU A 273 -6.28 36.84 -9.86
CA GLU A 273 -6.22 38.22 -10.28
C GLU A 273 -7.11 38.48 -11.49
N LYS A 274 -7.09 37.58 -12.49
CA LYS A 274 -8.00 37.69 -13.66
C LYS A 274 -9.47 37.61 -13.26
N LEU A 275 -9.85 36.71 -12.35
CA LEU A 275 -11.22 36.59 -11.84
C LEU A 275 -11.64 37.88 -11.11
N ASN A 276 -10.77 38.40 -10.26
CA ASN A 276 -11.02 39.65 -9.54
C ASN A 276 -11.16 40.86 -10.46
N SER A 277 -10.31 40.99 -11.49
CA SER A 277 -10.39 42.07 -12.49
C SER A 277 -11.71 42.06 -13.27
N LEU A 278 -12.29 40.87 -13.44
CA LEU A 278 -13.59 40.67 -14.06
C LEU A 278 -14.78 40.88 -13.08
N LYS A 279 -14.48 41.31 -11.84
CA LYS A 279 -15.47 41.45 -10.74
C LYS A 279 -16.28 40.19 -10.49
N ILE A 280 -15.65 39.02 -10.64
CA ILE A 280 -16.24 37.73 -10.39
C ILE A 280 -15.97 37.35 -8.95
N GLN A 281 -17.03 37.20 -8.15
CA GLN A 281 -16.92 36.80 -6.76
C GLN A 281 -16.56 35.32 -6.66
N ILE A 282 -15.43 35.02 -6.00
CA ILE A 282 -15.04 33.68 -5.64
C ILE A 282 -15.77 33.31 -4.33
N LEU A 283 -16.52 32.21 -4.35
CA LEU A 283 -17.28 31.71 -3.20
C LEU A 283 -16.42 30.75 -2.35
N ASP A 284 -15.58 29.97 -3.00
CA ASP A 284 -14.67 29.01 -2.35
C ASP A 284 -13.49 28.73 -3.28
N LEU A 285 -12.35 28.34 -2.72
CA LEU A 285 -11.12 28.07 -3.46
C LEU A 285 -10.38 26.89 -2.84
N LYS A 286 -9.98 25.93 -3.70
CA LYS A 286 -9.19 24.75 -3.30
C LYS A 286 -8.03 24.58 -4.27
N LEU A 287 -6.82 24.48 -3.74
CA LEU A 287 -5.67 24.00 -4.49
C LEU A 287 -5.61 22.49 -4.32
N ILE A 288 -5.81 21.74 -5.41
CA ILE A 288 -5.78 20.28 -5.41
C ILE A 288 -4.47 19.85 -6.03
N GLU A 289 -3.64 19.19 -5.25
CA GLU A 289 -2.46 18.47 -5.77
C GLU A 289 -2.90 17.06 -6.22
N SER A 290 -2.24 16.55 -7.26
CA SER A 290 -2.49 15.16 -7.68
C SER A 290 -1.98 14.22 -6.61
N ASP A 291 -2.82 13.28 -6.22
CA ASP A 291 -2.50 12.14 -5.39
C ASP A 291 -2.15 10.90 -6.25
N LEU A 292 -1.71 9.83 -5.62
CA LEU A 292 -1.44 8.56 -6.32
C LEU A 292 -2.69 8.00 -7.01
N GLU A 293 -3.90 8.36 -6.56
CA GLU A 293 -5.15 7.91 -7.17
C GLU A 293 -5.33 8.50 -8.58
N ASN A 294 -5.13 9.80 -8.71
CA ASN A 294 -5.18 10.48 -10.01
C ASN A 294 -4.09 9.96 -10.96
N ILE A 295 -2.91 9.66 -10.43
CA ILE A 295 -1.81 9.08 -11.21
C ILE A 295 -2.20 7.69 -11.69
N PHE A 296 -2.70 6.86 -10.79
CA PHE A 296 -3.14 5.49 -11.08
C PHE A 296 -4.23 5.47 -12.16
N LEU A 297 -5.26 6.31 -12.03
CA LEU A 297 -6.33 6.43 -13.02
C LEU A 297 -5.80 6.80 -14.40
N LYS A 298 -4.87 7.74 -14.50
CA LYS A 298 -4.25 8.13 -15.77
C LYS A 298 -3.44 7.01 -16.42
N LEU A 299 -2.65 6.28 -15.63
CA LEU A 299 -1.83 5.18 -16.13
C LEU A 299 -2.68 3.98 -16.55
N THR A 300 -3.86 3.83 -15.92
CA THR A 300 -4.75 2.71 -16.19
C THR A 300 -5.83 3.01 -17.25
N SER A 301 -6.15 4.27 -17.51
CA SER A 301 -7.13 4.69 -18.52
C SER A 301 -6.55 4.81 -19.94
N LYS A 302 -5.21 4.87 -20.09
CA LYS A 302 -4.57 4.81 -21.41
C LYS A 302 -4.50 3.37 -21.90
N ASN A 303 -5.57 2.90 -22.51
CA ASN A 303 -5.62 1.78 -23.47
C ASN A 303 -6.65 2.12 -24.52
#